data_44282bd9d80565869123dcc78ea02472
#
_entry.id   44282bd9d80565869123dcc78ea02472
#
_cell.length_a   1.000
_cell.length_b   1.000
_cell.length_c   1.000
_cell.angle_alpha   90.00
_cell.angle_beta   90.00
_cell.angle_gamma   90.00
#
_symmetry.space_group_name_H-M   'P 1'
#
loop_
_entity.id
_entity.type
_entity.pdbx_description
1 polymer ?
#
loop_
_entity_poly.entity_id
_entity_poly.type
_entity_poly.pdbx_seq_one_letter_code
_entity_poly.pdbx_strand_id
1 'polypeptide(L)'
;MFALLNPGDEVIVPEPAYLTYEATIGATGAQMVRASAKRDGSFRPDLAALEAAVTSRTRGIMMANPGNPTGIVLNHAELEGIAAIAKKHDLWVISDEVYAELVFDGSFKSMVSIEGMAERT
;
A
#
# COMPACT_ATOMS: atom_id res chain seq x y z
N MET A 1 -1.49 -3.07 -13.71
CA MET A 1 -2.16 -4.21 -13.05
C MET A 1 -2.17 -5.47 -13.93
N PHE A 2 -2.58 -5.43 -15.21
CA PHE A 2 -2.64 -6.63 -16.08
C PHE A 2 -1.31 -7.39 -16.25
N ALA A 3 -0.17 -6.73 -16.07
CA ALA A 3 1.15 -7.39 -16.11
C ALA A 3 1.54 -8.09 -14.79
N LEU A 4 0.80 -7.84 -13.71
CA LEU A 4 1.17 -8.28 -12.35
C LEU A 4 0.16 -9.24 -11.73
N LEU A 5 -1.06 -9.31 -12.27
CA LEU A 5 -2.18 -10.00 -11.64
C LEU A 5 -2.88 -10.97 -12.59
N ASN A 6 -3.31 -12.09 -12.03
CA ASN A 6 -4.22 -13.04 -12.66
C ASN A 6 -5.59 -13.02 -11.96
N PRO A 7 -6.65 -13.49 -12.63
CA PRO A 7 -7.94 -13.67 -11.98
C PRO A 7 -7.83 -14.51 -10.69
N GLY A 8 -8.41 -14.01 -9.61
CA GLY A 8 -8.38 -14.66 -8.29
C GLY A 8 -7.19 -14.28 -7.40
N ASP A 9 -6.19 -13.55 -7.91
CA ASP A 9 -5.15 -12.94 -7.08
C ASP A 9 -5.74 -11.84 -6.17
N GLU A 10 -5.02 -11.50 -5.12
CA GLU A 10 -5.42 -10.47 -4.15
C GLU A 10 -4.36 -9.37 -4.05
N VAL A 11 -4.84 -8.14 -3.91
CA VAL A 11 -4.00 -6.96 -3.64
C VAL A 11 -4.52 -6.29 -2.38
N ILE A 12 -3.66 -6.14 -1.38
CA ILE A 12 -4.02 -5.44 -0.15
C ILE A 12 -3.90 -3.94 -0.35
N VAL A 13 -4.92 -3.22 0.11
CA VAL A 13 -4.98 -1.76 0.04
C VAL A 13 -5.27 -1.21 1.43
N PRO A 14 -4.33 -0.48 2.05
CA PRO A 14 -4.59 0.25 3.30
C PRO A 14 -5.69 1.30 3.10
N GLU A 15 -6.67 1.32 4.02
CA GLU A 15 -7.77 2.30 4.00
C GLU A 15 -7.47 3.51 4.90
N PRO A 16 -8.09 4.68 4.63
CA PRO A 16 -8.90 5.02 3.44
C PRO A 16 -8.05 5.13 2.17
N ALA A 17 -8.61 4.76 1.03
CA ALA A 17 -7.89 4.66 -0.24
C ALA A 17 -8.62 5.36 -1.38
N TYR A 18 -7.87 5.66 -2.43
CA TYR A 18 -8.43 6.25 -3.64
C TYR A 18 -9.41 5.29 -4.33
N LEU A 19 -10.60 5.81 -4.66
CA LEU A 19 -11.73 5.01 -5.15
C LEU A 19 -11.43 4.15 -6.39
N THR A 20 -10.55 4.63 -7.28
CA THR A 20 -10.28 3.93 -8.54
C THR A 20 -9.42 2.69 -8.38
N TYR A 21 -8.76 2.49 -7.23
CA TYR A 21 -7.94 1.30 -7.01
C TYR A 21 -8.74 0.02 -7.12
N GLU A 22 -9.96 0.00 -6.54
CA GLU A 22 -10.84 -1.17 -6.62
C GLU A 22 -11.19 -1.52 -8.06
N ALA A 23 -11.58 -0.53 -8.85
CA ALA A 23 -11.88 -0.75 -10.26
C ALA A 23 -10.65 -1.18 -11.07
N THR A 24 -9.49 -0.60 -10.78
CA THR A 24 -8.23 -0.91 -11.47
C THR A 24 -7.76 -2.34 -11.18
N ILE A 25 -7.86 -2.79 -9.92
CA ILE A 25 -7.55 -4.16 -9.51
C ILE A 25 -8.60 -5.11 -10.11
N GLY A 26 -9.88 -4.82 -9.91
CA GLY A 26 -11.00 -5.66 -10.35
C GLY A 26 -11.05 -5.89 -11.86
N ALA A 27 -10.58 -4.93 -12.67
CA ALA A 27 -10.50 -5.09 -14.12
C ALA A 27 -9.62 -6.28 -14.57
N THR A 28 -8.71 -6.75 -13.74
CA THR A 28 -7.87 -7.93 -14.01
C THR A 28 -8.51 -9.25 -13.59
N GLY A 29 -9.65 -9.22 -12.91
CA GLY A 29 -10.26 -10.37 -12.25
C GLY A 29 -9.67 -10.67 -10.87
N ALA A 30 -8.74 -9.84 -10.38
CA ALA A 30 -8.21 -9.91 -9.03
C ALA A 30 -9.14 -9.20 -8.04
N GLN A 31 -8.90 -9.41 -6.74
CA GLN A 31 -9.69 -8.86 -5.65
C GLN A 31 -8.87 -7.83 -4.85
N MET A 32 -9.49 -6.70 -4.54
CA MET A 32 -8.96 -5.77 -3.56
C MET A 32 -9.32 -6.23 -2.15
N VAL A 33 -8.31 -6.44 -1.32
CA VAL A 33 -8.45 -6.76 0.10
C VAL A 33 -8.15 -5.50 0.92
N ARG A 34 -9.11 -5.05 1.72
CA ARG A 34 -9.00 -3.82 2.50
C ARG A 34 -8.32 -4.09 3.83
N ALA A 35 -7.26 -3.33 4.14
CA ALA A 35 -6.63 -3.32 5.46
C ALA A 35 -7.02 -2.04 6.20
N SER A 36 -7.70 -2.17 7.34
CA SER A 36 -8.19 -1.04 8.11
C SER A 36 -7.05 -0.16 8.63
N ALA A 37 -7.31 1.16 8.71
CA ALA A 37 -6.45 2.09 9.42
C ALA A 37 -6.55 1.88 10.95
N LYS A 38 -5.61 2.49 11.68
CA LYS A 38 -5.66 2.57 13.15
C LYS A 38 -6.97 3.20 13.62
N ARG A 39 -7.52 2.66 14.71
CA ARG A 39 -8.80 3.10 15.27
C ARG A 39 -8.69 4.35 16.18
N ASP A 40 -7.57 5.05 16.12
CA ASP A 40 -7.28 6.26 16.90
C ASP A 40 -7.70 7.57 16.22
N GLY A 41 -8.33 7.48 15.05
CA GLY A 41 -8.74 8.61 14.23
C GLY A 41 -7.61 9.24 13.41
N SER A 42 -6.40 8.71 13.47
CA SER A 42 -5.25 9.24 12.72
C SER A 42 -5.26 8.86 11.23
N PHE A 43 -6.10 7.91 10.82
CA PHE A 43 -6.10 7.29 9.47
C PHE A 43 -4.75 6.70 9.04
N ARG A 44 -3.83 6.49 9.99
CA ARG A 44 -2.54 5.88 9.69
C ARG A 44 -2.69 4.37 9.50
N PRO A 45 -1.84 3.73 8.67
CA PRO A 45 -1.95 2.30 8.44
C PRO A 45 -1.80 1.51 9.75
N ASP A 46 -2.66 0.53 9.93
CA ASP A 46 -2.51 -0.48 10.97
C ASP A 46 -1.69 -1.65 10.38
N LEU A 47 -0.42 -1.73 10.76
CA LEU A 47 0.48 -2.78 10.25
C LEU A 47 0.03 -4.18 10.66
N ALA A 48 -0.63 -4.33 11.82
CA ALA A 48 -1.17 -5.62 12.23
C ALA A 48 -2.36 -6.03 11.37
N ALA A 49 -3.25 -5.09 11.03
CA ALA A 49 -4.35 -5.34 10.11
C ALA A 49 -3.85 -5.65 8.68
N LEU A 50 -2.79 -4.95 8.24
CA LEU A 50 -2.16 -5.21 6.94
C LEU A 50 -1.57 -6.63 6.89
N GLU A 51 -0.83 -7.04 7.91
CA GLU A 51 -0.25 -8.37 8.03
C GLU A 51 -1.34 -9.46 8.08
N ALA A 52 -2.39 -9.24 8.86
CA ALA A 52 -3.51 -10.18 8.99
C ALA A 52 -4.32 -10.35 7.68
N ALA A 53 -4.26 -9.38 6.79
CA ALA A 53 -4.92 -9.44 5.49
C ALA A 53 -4.19 -10.30 4.45
N VAL A 54 -2.96 -10.73 4.73
CA VAL A 54 -2.17 -11.56 3.81
C VAL A 54 -2.72 -12.97 3.74
N THR A 55 -2.94 -13.47 2.53
CA THR A 55 -3.34 -14.85 2.24
C THR A 55 -2.39 -15.48 1.23
N SER A 56 -2.58 -16.75 0.92
CA SER A 56 -1.82 -17.43 -0.16
C SER A 56 -2.07 -16.85 -1.56
N ARG A 57 -3.15 -16.07 -1.74
CA ARG A 57 -3.49 -15.41 -3.01
C ARG A 57 -2.97 -13.97 -3.09
N THR A 58 -2.48 -13.41 -2.00
CA THR A 58 -1.94 -12.05 -1.98
C THR A 58 -0.69 -11.97 -2.85
N ARG A 59 -0.66 -10.98 -3.75
CA ARG A 59 0.48 -10.72 -4.65
C ARG A 59 1.17 -9.41 -4.34
N GLY A 60 0.46 -8.44 -3.80
CA GLY A 60 1.06 -7.15 -3.52
C GLY A 60 0.24 -6.25 -2.65
N ILE A 61 0.83 -5.11 -2.34
CA ILE A 61 0.23 -4.01 -1.61
C ILE A 61 0.16 -2.81 -2.55
N MET A 62 -0.98 -2.12 -2.60
CA MET A 62 -1.12 -0.87 -3.35
C MET A 62 -1.54 0.24 -2.41
N MET A 63 -0.80 1.35 -2.41
CA MET A 63 -1.04 2.48 -1.51
C MET A 63 -0.71 3.81 -2.18
N ALA A 64 -1.26 4.91 -1.67
CA ALA A 64 -0.85 6.27 -1.99
C ALA A 64 -0.01 6.84 -0.84
N ASN A 65 1.09 7.51 -1.17
CA ASN A 65 1.91 8.28 -0.24
C ASN A 65 2.43 9.56 -0.93
N PRO A 66 1.96 10.74 -0.58
CA PRO A 66 0.90 11.05 0.40
C PRO A 66 -0.48 10.46 0.04
N GLY A 67 -1.27 10.13 1.09
CA GLY A 67 -2.52 9.41 0.95
C GLY A 67 -3.66 10.23 0.35
N ASN A 68 -4.45 9.63 -0.53
CA ASN A 68 -5.73 10.14 -0.99
C ASN A 68 -6.85 9.24 -0.45
N PRO A 69 -7.83 9.75 0.33
CA PRO A 69 -8.20 11.17 0.51
C PRO A 69 -7.59 11.87 1.73
N THR A 70 -6.74 11.23 2.52
CA THR A 70 -6.38 11.68 3.87
C THR A 70 -5.31 12.78 3.93
N GLY A 71 -4.47 12.90 2.90
CA GLY A 71 -3.30 13.78 2.90
C GLY A 71 -2.16 13.31 3.82
N ILE A 72 -2.28 12.13 4.44
CA ILE A 72 -1.26 11.60 5.34
C ILE A 72 0.01 11.29 4.58
N VAL A 73 1.13 11.79 5.07
CA VAL A 73 2.47 11.39 4.64
C VAL A 73 2.95 10.30 5.59
N LEU A 74 3.30 9.14 5.04
CA LEU A 74 3.82 8.02 5.83
C LEU A 74 5.20 8.36 6.39
N ASN A 75 5.39 8.10 7.68
CA ASN A 75 6.70 8.25 8.30
C ASN A 75 7.61 7.05 8.00
N HIS A 76 8.88 7.19 8.35
CA HIS A 76 9.87 6.16 8.06
C HIS A 76 9.53 4.80 8.68
N ALA A 77 9.08 4.76 9.93
CA ALA A 77 8.73 3.52 10.61
C ALA A 77 7.52 2.81 9.96
N GLU A 78 6.56 3.58 9.45
CA GLU A 78 5.42 3.01 8.71
C GLU A 78 5.84 2.42 7.37
N LEU A 79 6.72 3.11 6.64
CA LEU A 79 7.29 2.59 5.40
C LEU A 79 8.12 1.33 5.64
N GLU A 80 8.97 1.32 6.68
CA GLU A 80 9.72 0.13 7.08
C GLU A 80 8.81 -1.04 7.49
N GLY A 81 7.73 -0.76 8.20
CA GLY A 81 6.74 -1.78 8.59
C GLY A 81 6.06 -2.41 7.38
N ILE A 82 5.62 -1.60 6.42
CA ILE A 82 5.04 -2.09 5.16
C ILE A 82 6.09 -2.89 4.35
N ALA A 83 7.32 -2.39 4.28
CA ALA A 83 8.43 -3.06 3.61
C ALA A 83 8.75 -4.42 4.25
N ALA A 84 8.72 -4.51 5.59
CA ALA A 84 8.95 -5.76 6.31
C ALA A 84 7.89 -6.81 5.95
N ILE A 85 6.61 -6.42 5.89
CA ILE A 85 5.50 -7.29 5.48
C ILE A 85 5.70 -7.73 4.02
N ALA A 86 5.99 -6.80 3.12
CA ALA A 86 6.20 -7.09 1.71
C ALA A 86 7.35 -8.08 1.49
N LYS A 87 8.49 -7.87 2.17
CA LYS A 87 9.64 -8.78 2.11
C LYS A 87 9.35 -10.16 2.71
N LYS A 88 8.68 -10.22 3.84
CA LYS A 88 8.34 -11.47 4.54
C LYS A 88 7.45 -12.39 3.70
N HIS A 89 6.52 -11.81 2.96
CA HIS A 89 5.52 -12.55 2.17
C HIS A 89 5.80 -12.52 0.66
N ASP A 90 6.97 -12.02 0.25
CA ASP A 90 7.39 -11.88 -1.15
C ASP A 90 6.36 -11.13 -2.02
N LEU A 91 5.85 -10.02 -1.49
CA LEU A 91 4.88 -9.16 -2.16
C LEU A 91 5.60 -8.01 -2.90
N TRP A 92 5.03 -7.60 -4.05
CA TRP A 92 5.38 -6.32 -4.64
C TRP A 92 4.59 -5.18 -3.99
N VAL A 93 5.06 -3.94 -4.17
CA VAL A 93 4.36 -2.73 -3.71
C VAL A 93 4.15 -1.79 -4.89
N ILE A 94 2.93 -1.32 -5.09
CA ILE A 94 2.67 -0.14 -5.92
C ILE A 94 2.50 1.04 -4.98
N SER A 95 3.46 1.97 -5.05
CA SER A 95 3.45 3.22 -4.30
C SER A 95 3.03 4.35 -5.25
N ASP A 96 1.80 4.81 -5.10
CA ASP A 96 1.29 5.96 -5.84
C ASP A 96 1.79 7.25 -5.16
N GLU A 97 2.80 7.87 -5.75
CA GLU A 97 3.50 9.02 -5.20
C GLU A 97 3.17 10.32 -5.94
N VAL A 98 2.01 10.38 -6.59
CA VAL A 98 1.57 11.54 -7.38
C VAL A 98 1.55 12.86 -6.60
N TYR A 99 1.42 12.80 -5.28
CA TYR A 99 1.42 13.97 -4.40
C TYR A 99 2.76 14.21 -3.68
N ALA A 100 3.85 13.57 -4.07
CA ALA A 100 5.15 13.68 -3.41
C ALA A 100 5.64 15.13 -3.24
N GLU A 101 5.37 15.99 -4.23
CA GLU A 101 5.75 17.40 -4.21
C GLU A 101 4.76 18.30 -3.43
N LEU A 102 3.64 17.74 -2.91
CA LEU A 102 2.62 18.48 -2.19
C LEU A 102 2.68 18.22 -0.67
N VAL A 103 3.88 18.12 -0.13
CA VAL A 103 4.12 17.95 1.31
C VAL A 103 4.44 19.32 1.91
N PHE A 104 3.53 19.82 2.77
CA PHE A 104 3.62 21.15 3.36
C PHE A 104 4.28 21.15 4.73
N ASP A 105 4.35 19.99 5.40
CA ASP A 105 4.98 19.81 6.69
C ASP A 105 5.71 18.48 6.74
N GLY A 106 6.93 18.49 7.28
CA GLY A 106 7.78 17.30 7.31
C GLY A 106 8.53 17.04 6.00
N SER A 107 8.81 15.77 5.72
CA SER A 107 9.53 15.34 4.52
C SER A 107 8.91 14.09 3.93
N PHE A 108 8.79 14.07 2.61
CA PHE A 108 8.40 12.87 1.86
C PHE A 108 9.57 11.88 1.78
N LYS A 109 9.23 10.59 1.89
CA LYS A 109 10.13 9.48 1.54
C LYS A 109 9.41 8.51 0.63
N SER A 110 10.06 8.16 -0.47
CA SER A 110 9.55 7.14 -1.40
C SER A 110 9.76 5.74 -0.83
N MET A 111 8.82 4.82 -1.12
CA MET A 111 8.95 3.41 -0.78
C MET A 111 10.20 2.78 -1.38
N VAL A 112 10.61 3.18 -2.59
CA VAL A 112 11.84 2.65 -3.23
C VAL A 112 13.12 3.01 -2.48
N SER A 113 13.09 4.02 -1.59
CA SER A 113 14.23 4.40 -0.76
C SER A 113 14.45 3.50 0.46
N ILE A 114 13.47 2.64 0.78
CA ILE A 114 13.59 1.68 1.87
C ILE A 114 14.41 0.48 1.40
N GLU A 115 15.34 0.02 2.23
CA GLU A 115 16.25 -1.08 1.89
C GLU A 115 15.50 -2.34 1.44
N GLY A 116 15.91 -2.87 0.27
CA GLY A 116 15.31 -4.06 -0.35
C GLY A 116 13.95 -3.84 -0.99
N MET A 117 13.52 -2.56 -1.19
CA MET A 117 12.24 -2.26 -1.81
C MET A 117 12.34 -1.79 -3.27
N ALA A 118 13.51 -1.35 -3.75
CA ALA A 118 13.67 -0.90 -5.13
C ALA A 118 13.33 -1.97 -6.18
N GLU A 119 13.57 -3.23 -5.84
CA GLU A 119 13.38 -4.37 -6.77
C GLU A 119 11.94 -4.89 -6.81
N ARG A 120 11.10 -4.43 -5.85
CA ARG A 120 9.71 -4.91 -5.71
C ARG A 120 8.68 -3.77 -5.63
N THR A 121 9.08 -2.54 -5.89
CA THR A 121 8.18 -1.37 -5.89
C THR A 121 8.01 -0.80 -7.28
#